data_bb0b1de27b2826448961624a16bcb302
#
_entry.id   bb0b1de27b2826448961624a16bcb302
#
_cell.length_a   1.000
_cell.length_b   1.000
_cell.length_c   1.000
_cell.angle_alpha   90.00
_cell.angle_beta   90.00
_cell.angle_gamma   90.00
#
_symmetry.space_group_name_H-M   'P 1'
#
loop_
_entity.id
_entity.type
_entity.pdbx_description
1 polymer ?
#
loop_
_entity_poly.entity_id
_entity_poly.type
_entity_poly.pdbx_seq_one_letter_code
_entity_poly.pdbx_strand_id
1 'polypeptide(L)'
;MTDTPNIDDNHFRDIDEDRLLSGGRLDHPPRILLLYGSLRDRSFSRLMTQEAARVLNRFGAETKTFNPSGLPLPDDTDADHPKVQELRDLVAWTEGMVWCSPERHGAMTGIMKSQIDWIPLSLGAVRPTQGKTLAVMQVNGGSQSFNTVNQLRTLGRWMRLLTIPNQSSTPKAFLEFDDNDRMKPSPNYDRMVDVME
;
A
#
# COMPACT_ATOMS: atom_id res chain seq x y z
N MET A 1 21.64 0.02 -1.73
CA MET A 1 21.43 0.84 -0.51
C MET A 1 20.04 1.45 -0.62
N THR A 2 19.15 1.17 0.30
CA THR A 2 17.79 1.72 0.33
C THR A 2 17.88 3.21 0.66
N ASP A 3 17.39 4.07 -0.25
CA ASP A 3 17.43 5.52 -0.09
C ASP A 3 16.26 5.98 0.82
N THR A 4 16.54 6.10 2.11
CA THR A 4 15.60 6.57 3.14
C THR A 4 16.22 7.72 3.96
N PRO A 5 16.47 8.90 3.33
CA PRO A 5 17.28 9.95 3.93
C PRO A 5 16.68 10.61 5.18
N ASN A 6 15.39 10.43 5.40
CA ASN A 6 14.65 11.07 6.49
C ASN A 6 14.39 10.14 7.68
N ILE A 7 14.89 8.92 7.61
CA ILE A 7 14.79 8.00 8.74
C ILE A 7 15.88 8.34 9.75
N ASP A 8 15.50 8.51 11.00
CA ASP A 8 16.43 8.57 12.12
C ASP A 8 16.78 7.15 12.57
N ASP A 9 17.97 6.68 12.20
CA ASP A 9 18.44 5.33 12.52
C ASP A 9 18.48 5.04 14.04
N ASN A 10 18.55 6.07 14.89
CA ASN A 10 18.51 5.89 16.33
C ASN A 10 17.13 5.50 16.87
N HIS A 11 16.08 5.70 16.08
CA HIS A 11 14.73 5.29 16.44
C HIS A 11 14.39 3.87 15.96
N PHE A 12 15.22 3.25 15.09
CA PHE A 12 15.04 1.86 14.73
C PHE A 12 15.44 0.98 15.92
N ARG A 13 14.54 0.11 16.31
CA ARG A 13 14.84 -0.99 17.21
C ARG A 13 15.27 -2.18 16.37
N ASP A 14 16.31 -2.86 16.84
CA ASP A 14 16.66 -4.15 16.26
C ASP A 14 15.48 -5.10 16.43
N ILE A 15 15.12 -5.80 15.36
CA ILE A 15 14.06 -6.80 15.39
C ILE A 15 14.62 -8.01 16.15
N ASP A 16 13.95 -8.39 17.24
CA ASP A 16 14.20 -9.67 17.91
C ASP A 16 13.60 -10.79 17.07
N GLU A 17 14.41 -11.26 16.10
CA GLU A 17 13.99 -12.27 15.13
C GLU A 17 13.62 -13.59 15.80
N ASP A 18 14.30 -13.99 16.85
CA ASP A 18 14.05 -15.25 17.56
C ASP A 18 12.66 -15.22 18.27
N ARG A 19 12.25 -14.06 18.72
CA ARG A 19 10.94 -13.86 19.32
C ARG A 19 9.82 -13.81 18.28
N LEU A 20 10.07 -13.22 17.11
CA LEU A 20 9.06 -13.07 16.05
C LEU A 20 8.92 -14.31 15.17
N LEU A 21 9.98 -15.08 14.99
CA LEU A 21 10.07 -16.18 14.04
C LEU A 21 10.02 -17.55 14.73
N SER A 22 9.20 -17.70 15.74
CA SER A 22 9.02 -18.98 16.44
C SER A 22 8.59 -20.15 15.51
N GLY A 23 8.18 -19.87 14.29
CA GLY A 23 7.79 -20.82 13.24
C GLY A 23 8.86 -21.12 12.17
N GLY A 24 10.06 -20.50 12.28
CA GLY A 24 11.13 -20.61 11.27
C GLY A 24 11.14 -19.39 10.30
N ARG A 25 12.30 -19.20 9.66
CA ARG A 25 12.46 -18.14 8.64
C ARG A 25 11.89 -18.61 7.31
N LEU A 26 11.30 -17.67 6.59
CA LEU A 26 10.99 -17.88 5.17
C LEU A 26 12.30 -18.04 4.38
N ASP A 27 12.27 -18.82 3.33
CA ASP A 27 13.40 -19.02 2.40
C ASP A 27 13.61 -17.85 1.43
N HIS A 28 12.74 -16.82 1.52
CA HIS A 28 12.78 -15.60 0.70
C HIS A 28 12.35 -14.36 1.52
N PRO A 29 12.73 -13.15 1.07
CA PRO A 29 12.22 -11.91 1.65
C PRO A 29 10.69 -11.82 1.60
N PRO A 30 10.03 -11.17 2.59
CA PRO A 30 8.59 -10.90 2.52
C PRO A 30 8.23 -10.16 1.22
N ARG A 31 7.19 -10.61 0.53
CA ARG A 31 6.75 -10.04 -0.77
C ARG A 31 5.57 -9.13 -0.58
N ILE A 32 5.75 -7.85 -0.86
CA ILE A 32 4.73 -6.82 -0.61
C ILE A 32 4.32 -6.12 -1.91
N LEU A 33 3.02 -6.13 -2.20
CA LEU A 33 2.42 -5.39 -3.31
C LEU A 33 1.87 -4.06 -2.82
N LEU A 34 2.25 -2.97 -3.49
CA LEU A 34 1.75 -1.63 -3.17
C LEU A 34 0.81 -1.14 -4.29
N LEU A 35 -0.37 -0.65 -3.89
CA LEU A 35 -1.37 -0.05 -4.78
C LEU A 35 -1.57 1.43 -4.42
N TYR A 36 -1.73 2.28 -5.45
CA TYR A 36 -2.05 3.70 -5.25
C TYR A 36 -3.23 4.15 -6.10
N GLY A 37 -4.01 5.12 -5.59
CA GLY A 37 -5.31 5.48 -6.14
C GLY A 37 -5.34 6.76 -7.00
N SER A 38 -4.34 7.03 -7.86
CA SER A 38 -4.34 8.25 -8.68
C SER A 38 -3.56 8.09 -9.97
N LEU A 39 -4.05 8.71 -11.05
CA LEU A 39 -3.38 8.78 -12.36
C LEU A 39 -2.76 10.16 -12.65
N ARG A 40 -2.70 11.06 -11.66
CA ARG A 40 -2.06 12.37 -11.84
C ARG A 40 -0.56 12.22 -11.99
N ASP A 41 0.08 13.04 -12.82
CA ASP A 41 1.54 13.04 -13.02
C ASP A 41 2.28 13.24 -11.68
N ARG A 42 1.91 14.24 -10.90
CA ARG A 42 2.36 14.40 -9.52
C ARG A 42 1.29 13.88 -8.56
N SER A 43 1.29 12.58 -8.32
CA SER A 43 0.34 11.91 -7.45
C SER A 43 0.91 11.70 -6.05
N PHE A 44 0.39 12.41 -5.03
CA PHE A 44 0.87 12.26 -3.64
C PHE A 44 0.60 10.85 -3.08
N SER A 45 -0.44 10.16 -3.51
CA SER A 45 -0.63 8.76 -3.11
C SER A 45 0.44 7.85 -3.73
N ARG A 46 0.86 8.10 -4.98
CA ARG A 46 1.99 7.39 -5.59
C ARG A 46 3.29 7.68 -4.86
N LEU A 47 3.58 8.97 -4.59
CA LEU A 47 4.80 9.38 -3.90
C LEU A 47 4.88 8.75 -2.50
N MET A 48 3.77 8.77 -1.74
CA MET A 48 3.70 8.11 -0.43
C MET A 48 3.89 6.60 -0.52
N THR A 49 3.32 5.96 -1.53
CA THR A 49 3.51 4.54 -1.81
C THR A 49 4.97 4.22 -2.13
N GLN A 50 5.66 5.09 -2.87
CA GLN A 50 7.09 4.95 -3.18
C GLN A 50 7.97 5.10 -1.93
N GLU A 51 7.65 6.02 -1.02
CA GLU A 51 8.37 6.14 0.26
C GLU A 51 8.13 4.90 1.13
N ALA A 52 6.88 4.42 1.22
CA ALA A 52 6.56 3.18 1.93
C ALA A 52 7.35 1.97 1.36
N ALA A 53 7.47 1.87 0.03
CA ALA A 53 8.27 0.83 -0.61
C ALA A 53 9.76 0.91 -0.23
N ARG A 54 10.33 2.13 -0.14
CA ARG A 54 11.73 2.32 0.30
C ARG A 54 11.93 1.87 1.74
N VAL A 55 10.99 2.20 2.63
CA VAL A 55 11.01 1.77 4.04
C VAL A 55 10.93 0.25 4.14
N LEU A 56 9.98 -0.38 3.45
CA LEU A 56 9.84 -1.83 3.42
C LEU A 56 11.08 -2.53 2.86
N ASN A 57 11.68 -1.99 1.79
CA ASN A 57 12.94 -2.52 1.25
C ASN A 57 14.10 -2.39 2.25
N ARG A 58 14.12 -1.31 3.05
CA ARG A 58 15.08 -1.15 4.14
C ARG A 58 14.89 -2.22 5.22
N PHE A 59 13.66 -2.63 5.51
CA PHE A 59 13.35 -3.76 6.39
C PHE A 59 13.59 -5.14 5.76
N GLY A 60 14.09 -5.18 4.53
CA GLY A 60 14.43 -6.44 3.86
C GLY A 60 13.30 -7.07 3.07
N ALA A 61 12.17 -6.41 2.89
CA ALA A 61 11.09 -6.92 2.03
C ALA A 61 11.42 -6.74 0.53
N GLU A 62 10.88 -7.61 -0.31
CA GLU A 62 10.80 -7.42 -1.76
C GLU A 62 9.48 -6.71 -2.09
N THR A 63 9.55 -5.56 -2.76
CA THR A 63 8.37 -4.74 -3.05
C THR A 63 8.10 -4.63 -4.54
N LYS A 64 6.80 -4.66 -4.92
CA LYS A 64 6.34 -4.29 -6.26
C LYS A 64 5.22 -3.28 -6.14
N THR A 65 5.24 -2.24 -6.99
CA THR A 65 4.18 -1.24 -7.06
C THR A 65 3.44 -1.39 -8.37
N PHE A 66 2.13 -1.61 -8.32
CA PHE A 66 1.30 -1.66 -9.52
C PHE A 66 0.99 -0.25 -10.03
N ASN A 67 1.20 -0.01 -11.32
CA ASN A 67 0.79 1.22 -11.98
C ASN A 67 -0.64 1.07 -12.52
N PRO A 68 -1.65 1.79 -11.99
CA PRO A 68 -3.03 1.66 -12.44
C PRO A 68 -3.32 2.31 -13.80
N SER A 69 -2.34 2.94 -14.45
CA SER A 69 -2.53 3.52 -15.78
C SER A 69 -2.84 2.43 -16.79
N GLY A 70 -3.89 2.64 -17.58
CA GLY A 70 -4.36 1.67 -18.58
C GLY A 70 -5.16 0.49 -18.00
N LEU A 71 -5.44 0.46 -16.70
CA LEU A 71 -6.36 -0.51 -16.13
C LEU A 71 -7.80 -0.12 -16.54
N PRO A 72 -8.54 -0.98 -17.27
CA PRO A 72 -9.93 -0.68 -17.64
C PRO A 72 -10.84 -0.68 -16.41
N LEU A 73 -12.01 -0.08 -16.52
CA LEU A 73 -13.04 -0.23 -15.51
C LEU A 73 -13.56 -1.68 -15.51
N PRO A 74 -13.91 -2.24 -14.34
CA PRO A 74 -14.70 -3.46 -14.30
C PRO A 74 -15.97 -3.30 -15.15
N ASP A 75 -16.40 -4.36 -15.81
CA ASP A 75 -17.53 -4.42 -16.73
C ASP A 75 -17.29 -3.81 -18.14
N ASP A 76 -16.22 -3.05 -18.35
CA ASP A 76 -15.88 -2.51 -19.67
C ASP A 76 -15.14 -3.52 -20.57
N THR A 77 -14.54 -4.55 -19.99
CA THR A 77 -13.77 -5.56 -20.71
C THR A 77 -13.69 -6.87 -19.93
N ASP A 78 -13.23 -7.91 -20.61
CA ASP A 78 -13.03 -9.21 -19.99
C ASP A 78 -11.76 -9.24 -19.10
N ALA A 79 -11.73 -10.20 -18.20
CA ALA A 79 -10.66 -10.37 -17.24
C ALA A 79 -9.31 -10.79 -17.85
N ASP A 80 -9.26 -11.17 -19.13
CA ASP A 80 -8.06 -11.53 -19.88
C ASP A 80 -7.27 -10.32 -20.39
N HIS A 81 -7.79 -9.09 -20.18
CA HIS A 81 -7.08 -7.86 -20.51
C HIS A 81 -5.67 -7.84 -19.86
N PRO A 82 -4.58 -7.56 -20.62
CA PRO A 82 -3.21 -7.69 -20.12
C PRO A 82 -2.94 -6.94 -18.82
N LYS A 83 -3.52 -5.74 -18.66
CA LYS A 83 -3.36 -4.93 -17.45
C LYS A 83 -4.08 -5.52 -16.23
N VAL A 84 -5.17 -6.23 -16.44
CA VAL A 84 -5.89 -6.97 -15.40
C VAL A 84 -5.08 -8.19 -14.97
N GLN A 85 -4.52 -8.93 -15.95
CA GLN A 85 -3.67 -10.08 -15.66
C GLN A 85 -2.41 -9.66 -14.88
N GLU A 86 -1.73 -8.56 -15.27
CA GLU A 86 -0.60 -8.00 -14.51
C GLU A 86 -0.97 -7.79 -13.03
N LEU A 87 -2.12 -7.16 -12.75
CA LEU A 87 -2.57 -6.95 -11.37
C LEU A 87 -2.81 -8.28 -10.64
N ARG A 88 -3.48 -9.24 -11.30
CA ARG A 88 -3.80 -10.55 -10.70
C ARG A 88 -2.55 -11.38 -10.42
N ASP A 89 -1.56 -11.34 -11.31
CA ASP A 89 -0.27 -12.02 -11.12
C ASP A 89 0.50 -11.41 -9.93
N LEU A 90 0.47 -10.09 -9.79
CA LEU A 90 1.06 -9.40 -8.64
C LEU A 90 0.33 -9.75 -7.33
N VAL A 91 -0.99 -9.86 -7.35
CA VAL A 91 -1.78 -10.30 -6.18
C VAL A 91 -1.47 -11.76 -5.83
N ALA A 92 -1.26 -12.61 -6.81
CA ALA A 92 -0.86 -14.00 -6.56
C ALA A 92 0.55 -14.10 -5.96
N TRP A 93 1.48 -13.28 -6.45
CA TRP A 93 2.88 -13.23 -6.01
C TRP A 93 3.05 -12.74 -4.57
N THR A 94 2.20 -11.78 -4.14
CA THR A 94 2.40 -11.07 -2.86
C THR A 94 1.94 -11.87 -1.64
N GLU A 95 2.53 -11.58 -0.47
CA GLU A 95 2.15 -12.09 0.85
C GLU A 95 1.51 -11.02 1.72
N GLY A 96 1.77 -9.76 1.41
CA GLY A 96 1.16 -8.61 2.06
C GLY A 96 0.92 -7.48 1.07
N MET A 97 0.03 -6.55 1.43
CA MET A 97 -0.32 -5.43 0.56
C MET A 97 -0.29 -4.11 1.33
N VAL A 98 0.03 -3.03 0.61
CA VAL A 98 -0.15 -1.66 1.08
C VAL A 98 -1.10 -0.95 0.12
N TRP A 99 -2.20 -0.39 0.63
CA TRP A 99 -3.16 0.38 -0.17
C TRP A 99 -3.11 1.84 0.24
N CYS A 100 -2.78 2.74 -0.70
CA CYS A 100 -2.72 4.18 -0.49
C CYS A 100 -3.66 4.90 -1.45
N SER A 101 -4.75 5.47 -0.96
CA SER A 101 -5.70 6.22 -1.80
C SER A 101 -5.73 7.70 -1.43
N PRO A 102 -5.86 8.59 -2.43
CA PRO A 102 -6.33 9.94 -2.13
C PRO A 102 -7.76 9.89 -1.59
N GLU A 103 -8.08 10.79 -0.67
CA GLU A 103 -9.46 11.04 -0.29
C GLU A 103 -10.09 12.04 -1.26
N ARG A 104 -11.24 11.70 -1.84
CA ARG A 104 -12.07 12.59 -2.64
C ARG A 104 -13.50 12.53 -2.12
N HIS A 105 -14.05 13.68 -1.74
CA HIS A 105 -15.42 13.77 -1.22
C HIS A 105 -15.72 12.75 -0.10
N GLY A 106 -14.75 12.58 0.81
CA GLY A 106 -14.90 11.67 1.95
C GLY A 106 -14.80 10.18 1.61
N ALA A 107 -14.26 9.83 0.44
CA ALA A 107 -14.15 8.44 -0.02
C ALA A 107 -12.82 8.16 -0.71
N MET A 108 -12.49 6.85 -0.86
CA MET A 108 -11.42 6.43 -1.74
C MET A 108 -11.76 6.81 -3.19
N THR A 109 -10.72 6.90 -4.03
CA THR A 109 -10.92 7.20 -5.44
C THR A 109 -11.46 5.99 -6.22
N GLY A 110 -12.16 6.26 -7.33
CA GLY A 110 -12.54 5.22 -8.29
C GLY A 110 -11.33 4.43 -8.82
N ILE A 111 -10.17 5.09 -8.98
CA ILE A 111 -8.92 4.42 -9.40
C ILE A 111 -8.48 3.34 -8.38
N MET A 112 -8.58 3.63 -7.08
CA MET A 112 -8.29 2.61 -6.05
C MET A 112 -9.34 1.52 -6.07
N LYS A 113 -10.61 1.89 -6.10
CA LYS A 113 -11.72 0.92 -6.08
C LYS A 113 -11.68 -0.02 -7.29
N SER A 114 -11.39 0.50 -8.49
CA SER A 114 -11.26 -0.30 -9.71
C SER A 114 -10.16 -1.36 -9.59
N GLN A 115 -9.01 -1.04 -9.02
CA GLN A 115 -7.96 -2.03 -8.76
C GLN A 115 -8.46 -3.16 -7.86
N ILE A 116 -9.18 -2.82 -6.79
CA ILE A 116 -9.70 -3.81 -5.83
C ILE A 116 -10.79 -4.67 -6.48
N ASP A 117 -11.64 -4.08 -7.33
CA ASP A 117 -12.72 -4.79 -8.01
C ASP A 117 -12.21 -5.80 -9.05
N TRP A 118 -11.04 -5.57 -9.63
CA TRP A 118 -10.39 -6.51 -10.51
C TRP A 118 -9.74 -7.71 -9.80
N ILE A 119 -9.55 -7.64 -8.49
CA ILE A 119 -9.05 -8.77 -7.69
C ILE A 119 -10.22 -9.74 -7.47
N PRO A 120 -10.17 -10.96 -7.99
CA PRO A 120 -11.31 -11.87 -7.88
C PRO A 120 -11.54 -12.30 -6.41
N LEU A 121 -12.80 -12.47 -6.05
CA LEU A 121 -13.16 -12.99 -4.72
C LEU A 121 -12.74 -14.45 -4.54
N SER A 122 -12.71 -15.21 -5.64
CA SER A 122 -12.23 -16.60 -5.63
C SER A 122 -11.62 -16.97 -6.98
N LEU A 123 -10.60 -17.81 -6.93
CA LEU A 123 -10.09 -18.58 -8.06
C LEU A 123 -10.29 -20.06 -7.69
N GLY A 124 -11.35 -20.65 -8.21
CA GLY A 124 -11.80 -21.95 -7.75
C GLY A 124 -12.28 -21.89 -6.29
N ALA A 125 -11.71 -22.73 -5.43
CA ALA A 125 -12.03 -22.76 -3.99
C ALA A 125 -11.20 -21.77 -3.13
N VAL A 126 -10.20 -21.08 -3.71
CA VAL A 126 -9.27 -20.23 -2.97
C VAL A 126 -9.55 -18.75 -3.23
N ARG A 127 -9.51 -17.94 -2.16
CA ARG A 127 -9.51 -16.48 -2.27
C ARG A 127 -8.07 -15.98 -2.37
N PRO A 128 -7.70 -15.24 -3.43
CA PRO A 128 -6.31 -14.84 -3.67
C PRO A 128 -5.70 -13.97 -2.57
N THR A 129 -6.55 -13.24 -1.84
CA THR A 129 -6.14 -12.31 -0.78
C THR A 129 -6.27 -12.89 0.64
N GLN A 130 -6.88 -14.05 0.79
CA GLN A 130 -7.19 -14.59 2.12
C GLN A 130 -5.93 -14.81 2.96
N GLY A 131 -5.92 -14.22 4.16
CA GLY A 131 -4.85 -14.39 5.14
C GLY A 131 -3.61 -13.53 4.88
N LYS A 132 -3.56 -12.78 3.76
CA LYS A 132 -2.45 -11.84 3.50
C LYS A 132 -2.60 -10.60 4.37
N THR A 133 -1.46 -10.01 4.78
CA THR A 133 -1.44 -8.78 5.58
C THR A 133 -1.82 -7.56 4.72
N LEU A 134 -2.51 -6.58 5.32
CA LEU A 134 -2.85 -5.32 4.67
C LEU A 134 -2.51 -4.13 5.57
N ALA A 135 -1.71 -3.19 5.06
CA ALA A 135 -1.56 -1.84 5.58
C ALA A 135 -2.39 -0.84 4.75
N VAL A 136 -2.99 0.15 5.39
CA VAL A 136 -3.81 1.16 4.71
C VAL A 136 -3.33 2.58 5.00
N MET A 137 -3.28 3.38 3.95
CA MET A 137 -2.86 4.78 3.99
C MET A 137 -3.80 5.64 3.16
N GLN A 138 -3.91 6.92 3.52
CA GLN A 138 -4.58 7.93 2.70
C GLN A 138 -3.80 9.23 2.65
N VAL A 139 -4.00 9.98 1.58
CA VAL A 139 -3.53 11.37 1.43
C VAL A 139 -4.72 12.27 1.08
N ASN A 140 -4.72 13.49 1.58
CA ASN A 140 -5.73 14.48 1.21
C ASN A 140 -5.13 15.90 1.10
N GLY A 141 -5.86 16.79 0.42
CA GLY A 141 -5.46 18.19 0.26
C GLY A 141 -6.00 19.11 1.35
N GLY A 142 -6.95 18.65 2.15
CA GLY A 142 -7.61 19.42 3.20
C GLY A 142 -7.10 19.12 4.60
N SER A 143 -7.96 19.36 5.59
CA SER A 143 -7.74 18.97 6.98
C SER A 143 -7.71 17.45 7.12
N GLN A 144 -7.21 16.98 8.24
CA GLN A 144 -7.13 15.55 8.52
C GLN A 144 -8.51 14.88 8.47
N SER A 145 -8.57 13.74 7.81
CA SER A 145 -9.72 12.84 7.74
C SER A 145 -9.24 11.39 7.84
N PHE A 146 -10.13 10.49 8.22
CA PHE A 146 -9.89 9.05 8.26
C PHE A 146 -10.91 8.25 7.44
N ASN A 147 -11.74 8.92 6.65
CA ASN A 147 -12.84 8.26 5.93
C ASN A 147 -12.31 7.21 4.94
N THR A 148 -11.29 7.55 4.18
CA THR A 148 -10.74 6.64 3.17
C THR A 148 -10.05 5.43 3.80
N VAL A 149 -9.22 5.59 4.84
CA VAL A 149 -8.61 4.44 5.51
C VAL A 149 -9.66 3.55 6.18
N ASN A 150 -10.75 4.10 6.70
CA ASN A 150 -11.85 3.32 7.24
C ASN A 150 -12.55 2.50 6.14
N GLN A 151 -12.76 3.06 4.96
CA GLN A 151 -13.31 2.35 3.81
C GLN A 151 -12.35 1.26 3.31
N LEU A 152 -11.05 1.53 3.24
CA LEU A 152 -10.03 0.55 2.86
C LEU A 152 -9.99 -0.62 3.86
N ARG A 153 -10.16 -0.35 5.17
CA ARG A 153 -10.28 -1.40 6.20
C ARG A 153 -11.53 -2.26 5.98
N THR A 154 -12.66 -1.65 5.64
CA THR A 154 -13.88 -2.38 5.33
C THR A 154 -13.67 -3.31 4.13
N LEU A 155 -13.03 -2.83 3.05
CA LEU A 155 -12.70 -3.65 1.88
C LEU A 155 -11.70 -4.75 2.24
N GLY A 156 -10.65 -4.43 3.00
CA GLY A 156 -9.69 -5.43 3.47
C GLY A 156 -10.37 -6.61 4.18
N ARG A 157 -11.33 -6.33 5.07
CA ARG A 157 -12.15 -7.35 5.71
C ARG A 157 -12.95 -8.19 4.70
N TRP A 158 -13.60 -7.54 3.71
CA TRP A 158 -14.34 -8.25 2.67
C TRP A 158 -13.45 -9.14 1.82
N MET A 159 -12.25 -8.67 1.51
CA MET A 159 -11.24 -9.41 0.76
C MET A 159 -10.52 -10.47 1.62
N ARG A 160 -10.90 -10.62 2.91
CA ARG A 160 -10.29 -11.54 3.89
C ARG A 160 -8.79 -11.28 4.13
N LEU A 161 -8.37 -10.03 4.00
CA LEU A 161 -7.04 -9.58 4.39
C LEU A 161 -6.96 -9.38 5.91
N LEU A 162 -5.79 -9.61 6.47
CA LEU A 162 -5.46 -9.28 7.86
C LEU A 162 -5.01 -7.81 7.90
N THR A 163 -5.96 -6.89 8.04
CA THR A 163 -5.63 -5.47 8.11
C THR A 163 -5.00 -5.13 9.45
N ILE A 164 -3.75 -4.66 9.44
CA ILE A 164 -3.03 -4.28 10.65
C ILE A 164 -3.75 -3.15 11.39
N PRO A 165 -3.63 -3.06 12.73
CA PRO A 165 -4.29 -2.01 13.52
C PRO A 165 -3.86 -0.60 13.13
N ASN A 166 -2.58 -0.42 12.80
CA ASN A 166 -2.00 0.88 12.49
C ASN A 166 -2.40 1.37 11.09
N GLN A 167 -2.44 2.70 10.91
CA GLN A 167 -2.81 3.34 9.64
C GLN A 167 -2.19 4.74 9.55
N SER A 168 -2.04 5.25 8.32
CA SER A 168 -1.57 6.62 8.07
C SER A 168 -2.62 7.44 7.33
N SER A 169 -2.85 8.67 7.80
CA SER A 169 -3.62 9.69 7.11
C SER A 169 -2.81 10.97 7.04
N THR A 170 -2.43 11.38 5.84
CA THR A 170 -1.56 12.53 5.58
C THR A 170 -2.38 13.69 5.04
N PRO A 171 -2.74 14.68 5.89
CA PRO A 171 -3.43 15.91 5.46
C PRO A 171 -2.47 16.84 4.73
N LYS A 172 -3.02 17.72 3.88
CA LYS A 172 -2.23 18.71 3.12
C LYS A 172 -1.00 18.10 2.45
N ALA A 173 -1.17 16.92 1.86
CA ALA A 173 -0.07 16.12 1.32
C ALA A 173 0.88 16.89 0.39
N PHE A 174 0.40 17.97 -0.25
CA PHE A 174 1.22 18.84 -1.09
C PHE A 174 2.32 19.60 -0.32
N LEU A 175 2.24 19.69 1.01
CA LEU A 175 3.28 20.28 1.86
C LEU A 175 4.31 19.24 2.34
N GLU A 176 3.98 17.96 2.27
CA GLU A 176 4.80 16.87 2.82
C GLU A 176 5.91 16.41 1.86
N PHE A 177 5.85 16.79 0.60
CA PHE A 177 6.83 16.39 -0.41
C PHE A 177 7.61 17.58 -0.92
N ASP A 178 8.92 17.37 -1.12
CA ASP A 178 9.83 18.37 -1.71
C ASP A 178 9.75 18.40 -3.25
N ASP A 179 10.57 19.25 -3.87
CA ASP A 179 10.61 19.41 -5.33
C ASP A 179 11.25 18.20 -6.05
N ASN A 180 11.90 17.32 -5.31
CA ASN A 180 12.43 16.04 -5.80
C ASN A 180 11.45 14.87 -5.57
N ASP A 181 10.20 15.19 -5.22
CA ASP A 181 9.14 14.20 -4.93
C ASP A 181 9.46 13.26 -3.73
N ARG A 182 10.33 13.70 -2.81
CA ARG A 182 10.66 12.97 -1.59
C ARG A 182 9.86 13.51 -0.40
N MET A 183 9.39 12.60 0.44
CA MET A 183 8.68 13.00 1.65
C MET A 183 9.66 13.64 2.65
N LYS A 184 9.28 14.81 3.16
CA LYS A 184 10.07 15.58 4.13
C LYS A 184 10.03 14.91 5.50
N PRO A 185 11.05 15.14 6.35
CA PRO A 185 10.97 14.80 7.77
C PRO A 185 9.74 15.48 8.39
N SER A 186 8.84 14.69 8.95
CA SER A 186 7.61 15.19 9.58
C SER A 186 6.94 14.10 10.41
N PRO A 187 6.03 14.47 11.33
CA PRO A 187 5.24 13.47 12.05
C PRO A 187 4.40 12.56 11.13
N ASN A 188 4.06 13.02 9.89
CA ASN A 188 3.38 12.20 8.91
C ASN A 188 4.32 11.17 8.27
N TYR A 189 5.59 11.54 8.08
CA TYR A 189 6.62 10.59 7.64
C TYR A 189 6.86 9.51 8.69
N ASP A 190 7.06 9.92 9.97
CA ASP A 190 7.26 8.99 11.08
C ASP A 190 6.07 8.02 11.22
N ARG A 191 4.84 8.55 11.06
CA ARG A 191 3.64 7.70 11.07
C ARG A 191 3.61 6.70 9.91
N MET A 192 4.07 7.08 8.74
CA MET A 192 4.16 6.16 7.59
C MET A 192 5.20 5.07 7.86
N VAL A 193 6.35 5.42 8.43
CA VAL A 193 7.38 4.44 8.85
C VAL A 193 6.81 3.45 9.87
N ASP A 194 6.17 3.94 10.92
CA ASP A 194 5.52 3.14 11.97
C ASP A 194 4.43 2.18 11.43
N VAL A 195 3.78 2.52 10.31
CA VAL A 195 2.83 1.64 9.64
C VAL A 195 3.54 0.55 8.83
N MET A 196 4.75 0.81 8.33
CA MET A 196 5.51 -0.16 7.53
C MET A 196 6.36 -1.10 8.39
N GLU A 197 6.70 -0.69 9.62
CA GLU A 197 7.35 -1.52 10.64
C GLU A 197 6.41 -2.65 11.15
#